data_f332f79773d7d1d7330352cbc24da289
#
_entry.id   f332f79773d7d1d7330352cbc24da289
#
_cell.length_a   1.000
_cell.length_b   1.000
_cell.length_c   1.000
_cell.angle_alpha   90.00
_cell.angle_beta   90.00
_cell.angle_gamma   90.00
#
_symmetry.space_group_name_H-M   'P 1'
#
loop_
_entity.id
_entity.type
_entity.pdbx_description
1 polymer ?
#
loop_
_entity_poly.entity_id
_entity_poly.type
_entity_poly.pdbx_seq_one_letter_code
_entity_poly.pdbx_strand_id
1 'polypeptide(L)'
;ILAIFNLVPGFPLDGGRAFRAILYAYYKDLRKATKIASMGGKFFAAMLIILGFYSLFSGVGGGLWFILLGGFLYFIAGVSYEQVVLREILASVKINEILVKDYEMLDPEMKFKDFVKKYAKSGSPLFIVKGKDYEGVLDIRLIQKLPPKMQSVVSVKQLAFPIKDKDAVKIDDSAYKAFRKLGALKTDIL
;
A
#
# COMPACT_ATOMS: atom_id res chain seq x y z
N ILE A 1 -34.45 -2.79 5.48
CA ILE A 1 -33.48 -3.73 6.08
C ILE A 1 -32.05 -3.23 5.82
N LEU A 2 -31.63 -2.99 4.57
CA LEU A 2 -30.27 -2.57 4.22
C LEU A 2 -29.83 -1.26 4.87
N ALA A 3 -30.74 -0.28 4.95
CA ALA A 3 -30.46 1.01 5.60
C ALA A 3 -30.22 0.85 7.11
N ILE A 4 -31.02 0.02 7.79
CA ILE A 4 -30.85 -0.25 9.23
C ILE A 4 -29.54 -0.97 9.50
N PHE A 5 -29.17 -1.93 8.64
CA PHE A 5 -27.91 -2.64 8.73
C PHE A 5 -26.72 -1.68 8.60
N ASN A 6 -26.78 -0.72 7.66
CA ASN A 6 -25.72 0.27 7.47
C ASN A 6 -25.64 1.31 8.60
N LEU A 7 -26.64 1.45 9.46
CA LEU A 7 -26.61 2.33 10.63
C LEU A 7 -25.92 1.72 11.86
N VAL A 8 -25.53 0.44 11.81
CA VAL A 8 -24.80 -0.20 12.91
C VAL A 8 -23.51 0.58 13.21
N PRO A 9 -23.25 0.96 14.48
CA PRO A 9 -22.12 1.79 14.88
C PRO A 9 -20.80 1.01 14.89
N GLY A 10 -20.34 0.57 13.74
CA GLY A 10 -19.09 -0.19 13.59
C GLY A 10 -18.60 -0.29 12.16
N PHE A 11 -17.29 -0.30 11.97
CA PHE A 11 -16.72 -0.57 10.66
C PHE A 11 -17.01 -2.00 10.19
N PRO A 12 -17.20 -2.19 8.87
CA PRO A 12 -17.02 -1.26 7.74
C PRO A 12 -18.29 -0.48 7.34
N LEU A 13 -19.34 -0.49 8.16
CA LEU A 13 -20.64 0.07 7.83
C LEU A 13 -20.64 1.61 7.91
N ASP A 14 -21.61 2.27 7.27
CA ASP A 14 -21.70 3.74 7.28
C ASP A 14 -21.94 4.31 8.67
N GLY A 15 -22.70 3.62 9.52
CA GLY A 15 -22.85 3.94 10.93
C GLY A 15 -21.52 3.95 11.69
N GLY A 16 -20.58 3.07 11.32
CA GLY A 16 -19.23 3.06 11.87
C GLY A 16 -18.42 4.32 11.49
N ARG A 17 -18.61 4.84 10.29
CA ARG A 17 -17.98 6.10 9.86
C ARG A 17 -18.54 7.31 10.62
N ALA A 18 -19.86 7.38 10.77
CA ALA A 18 -20.52 8.40 11.58
C ALA A 18 -20.09 8.30 13.05
N PHE A 19 -20.09 7.11 13.63
CA PHE A 19 -19.64 6.85 14.98
C PHE A 19 -18.18 7.26 15.20
N ARG A 20 -17.28 6.92 14.27
CA ARG A 20 -15.89 7.40 14.32
C ARG A 20 -15.81 8.93 14.31
N ALA A 21 -16.60 9.62 13.49
CA ALA A 21 -16.60 11.07 13.44
C ALA A 21 -17.01 11.70 14.79
N ILE A 22 -18.02 11.15 15.45
CA ILE A 22 -18.46 11.55 16.81
C ILE A 22 -17.34 11.31 17.81
N LEU A 23 -16.75 10.11 17.82
CA LEU A 23 -15.63 9.77 18.70
C LEU A 23 -14.42 10.67 18.47
N TYR A 24 -14.11 11.02 17.22
CA TYR A 24 -13.04 11.93 16.89
C TYR A 24 -13.31 13.35 17.38
N ALA A 25 -14.55 13.81 17.27
CA ALA A 25 -14.93 15.12 17.82
C ALA A 25 -14.70 15.19 19.34
N TYR A 26 -14.93 14.08 20.05
CA TYR A 26 -14.75 13.96 21.49
C TYR A 26 -13.28 13.76 21.90
N TYR A 27 -12.61 12.76 21.34
CA TYR A 27 -11.23 12.39 21.75
C TYR A 27 -10.15 13.21 21.09
N LYS A 28 -10.41 13.88 19.95
CA LYS A 28 -9.42 14.58 19.12
C LYS A 28 -8.26 13.70 18.64
N ASP A 29 -8.43 12.38 18.72
CA ASP A 29 -7.47 11.35 18.35
C ASP A 29 -8.14 10.40 17.34
N LEU A 30 -7.67 10.49 16.09
CA LEU A 30 -8.22 9.71 14.98
C LEU A 30 -7.96 8.21 15.15
N ARG A 31 -6.77 7.86 15.66
CA ARG A 31 -6.38 6.48 15.90
C ARG A 31 -7.27 5.82 16.95
N LYS A 32 -7.47 6.52 18.08
CA LYS A 32 -8.34 6.05 19.17
C LYS A 32 -9.80 5.93 18.72
N ALA A 33 -10.31 6.94 18.02
CA ALA A 33 -11.67 6.93 17.48
C ALA A 33 -11.87 5.77 16.48
N THR A 34 -10.90 5.55 15.59
CA THR A 34 -10.97 4.45 14.61
C THR A 34 -10.87 3.08 15.29
N LYS A 35 -10.03 2.93 16.32
CA LYS A 35 -9.92 1.70 17.10
C LYS A 35 -11.25 1.32 17.74
N ILE A 36 -11.91 2.27 18.39
CA ILE A 36 -13.21 2.02 19.05
C ILE A 36 -14.29 1.66 18.02
N ALA A 37 -14.37 2.40 16.91
CA ALA A 37 -15.32 2.10 15.84
C ALA A 37 -15.06 0.74 15.18
N SER A 38 -13.79 0.35 15.00
CA SER A 38 -13.41 -0.98 14.51
C SER A 38 -13.78 -2.09 15.51
N MET A 39 -13.57 -1.86 16.79
CA MET A 39 -14.01 -2.81 17.85
C MET A 39 -15.53 -3.00 17.86
N GLY A 40 -16.31 -1.93 17.67
CA GLY A 40 -17.77 -2.01 17.51
C GLY A 40 -18.17 -2.89 16.32
N GLY A 41 -17.50 -2.72 15.18
CA GLY A 41 -17.72 -3.56 13.99
C GLY A 41 -17.34 -5.03 14.23
N LYS A 42 -16.21 -5.30 14.88
CA LYS A 42 -15.80 -6.67 15.24
C LYS A 42 -16.77 -7.33 16.21
N PHE A 43 -17.29 -6.57 17.17
CA PHE A 43 -18.31 -7.07 18.11
C PHE A 43 -19.59 -7.46 17.37
N PHE A 44 -20.09 -6.59 16.49
CA PHE A 44 -21.25 -6.89 15.66
C PHE A 44 -21.03 -8.12 14.76
N ALA A 45 -19.86 -8.21 14.15
CA ALA A 45 -19.46 -9.36 13.33
C ALA A 45 -19.45 -10.68 14.14
N ALA A 46 -18.91 -10.63 15.37
CA ALA A 46 -18.91 -11.79 16.26
C ALA A 46 -20.33 -12.23 16.65
N MET A 47 -21.25 -11.28 16.90
CA MET A 47 -22.66 -11.58 17.13
C MET A 47 -23.29 -12.30 15.92
N LEU A 48 -23.01 -11.86 14.69
CA LEU A 48 -23.51 -12.54 13.48
C LEU A 48 -22.97 -13.96 13.38
N ILE A 49 -21.70 -14.20 13.69
CA ILE A 49 -21.10 -15.54 13.69
C ILE A 49 -21.80 -16.44 14.71
N ILE A 50 -22.02 -15.95 15.94
CA ILE A 50 -22.72 -16.71 16.99
C ILE A 50 -24.15 -17.03 16.55
N LEU A 51 -24.89 -16.05 16.02
CA LEU A 51 -26.24 -16.26 15.49
C LEU A 51 -26.25 -17.26 14.34
N GLY A 52 -25.21 -17.25 13.50
CA GLY A 52 -25.05 -18.20 12.40
C GLY A 52 -24.86 -19.63 12.90
N PHE A 53 -24.04 -19.85 13.92
CA PHE A 53 -23.90 -21.16 14.54
C PHE A 53 -25.20 -21.61 15.22
N TYR A 54 -25.86 -20.73 15.96
CA TYR A 54 -27.16 -21.03 16.56
C TYR A 54 -28.20 -21.46 15.51
N SER A 55 -28.28 -20.74 14.38
CA SER A 55 -29.18 -21.06 13.27
C SER A 55 -28.89 -22.43 12.63
N LEU A 56 -27.61 -22.81 12.50
CA LEU A 56 -27.22 -24.12 11.98
C LEU A 56 -27.66 -25.26 12.91
N PHE A 57 -27.46 -25.12 14.21
CA PHE A 57 -27.83 -26.15 15.20
C PHE A 57 -29.33 -26.25 15.42
N SER A 58 -30.07 -25.14 15.23
CA SER A 58 -31.52 -25.10 15.39
C SER A 58 -32.30 -25.52 14.14
N GLY A 59 -31.61 -25.85 13.04
CA GLY A 59 -32.27 -26.22 11.78
C GLY A 59 -32.95 -25.05 11.06
N VAL A 60 -32.79 -23.82 11.54
CA VAL A 60 -33.28 -22.60 10.90
C VAL A 60 -32.31 -22.25 9.76
N GLY A 61 -32.80 -22.21 8.51
CA GLY A 61 -31.96 -21.96 7.33
C GLY A 61 -31.18 -20.65 7.39
N GLY A 62 -30.09 -20.54 6.62
CA GLY A 62 -29.29 -19.29 6.47
C GLY A 62 -28.11 -19.14 7.46
N GLY A 63 -27.88 -20.08 8.38
CA GLY A 63 -26.80 -19.99 9.36
C GLY A 63 -25.41 -19.83 8.75
N LEU A 64 -25.13 -20.57 7.68
CA LEU A 64 -23.85 -20.48 6.96
C LEU A 64 -23.62 -19.06 6.41
N TRP A 65 -24.67 -18.42 5.90
CA TRP A 65 -24.58 -17.05 5.40
C TRP A 65 -24.22 -16.03 6.48
N PHE A 66 -24.80 -16.16 7.69
CA PHE A 66 -24.47 -15.29 8.81
C PHE A 66 -23.02 -15.48 9.27
N ILE A 67 -22.48 -16.71 9.24
CA ILE A 67 -21.08 -16.97 9.58
C ILE A 67 -20.16 -16.34 8.56
N LEU A 68 -20.42 -16.53 7.26
CA LEU A 68 -19.59 -15.95 6.19
C LEU A 68 -19.63 -14.43 6.22
N LEU A 69 -20.81 -13.83 6.38
CA LEU A 69 -20.96 -12.38 6.47
C LEU A 69 -20.26 -11.82 7.70
N GLY A 70 -20.42 -12.45 8.85
CA GLY A 70 -19.75 -12.06 10.08
C GLY A 70 -18.23 -12.18 9.97
N GLY A 71 -17.70 -13.26 9.40
CA GLY A 71 -16.27 -13.44 9.15
C GLY A 71 -15.70 -12.34 8.24
N PHE A 72 -16.40 -12.04 7.14
CA PHE A 72 -16.03 -10.97 6.22
C PHE A 72 -16.01 -9.60 6.91
N LEU A 73 -17.06 -9.26 7.65
CA LEU A 73 -17.14 -7.99 8.38
C LEU A 73 -16.06 -7.87 9.46
N TYR A 74 -15.76 -8.95 10.16
CA TYR A 74 -14.69 -8.99 11.17
C TYR A 74 -13.32 -8.68 10.55
N PHE A 75 -13.03 -9.29 9.41
CA PHE A 75 -11.80 -9.07 8.67
C PHE A 75 -11.67 -7.62 8.20
N ILE A 76 -12.69 -7.08 7.52
CA ILE A 76 -12.66 -5.71 6.98
C ILE A 76 -12.61 -4.66 8.08
N ALA A 77 -13.26 -4.90 9.24
CA ALA A 77 -13.16 -4.01 10.38
C ALA A 77 -11.72 -3.89 10.90
N GLY A 78 -10.93 -4.98 10.86
CA GLY A 78 -9.50 -4.97 11.17
C GLY A 78 -8.69 -4.14 10.19
N VAL A 79 -8.86 -4.38 8.90
CA VAL A 79 -8.16 -3.68 7.81
C VAL A 79 -8.37 -2.17 7.88
N SER A 80 -9.59 -1.73 8.19
CA SER A 80 -9.92 -0.30 8.32
C SER A 80 -9.08 0.42 9.40
N TYR A 81 -8.79 -0.25 10.50
CA TYR A 81 -7.93 0.30 11.56
C TYR A 81 -6.47 0.36 11.12
N GLU A 82 -5.96 -0.72 10.52
CA GLU A 82 -4.56 -0.79 10.06
C GLU A 82 -4.24 0.29 9.02
N GLN A 83 -5.17 0.57 8.10
CA GLN A 83 -4.99 1.63 7.09
C GLN A 83 -4.84 3.02 7.74
N VAL A 84 -5.60 3.31 8.80
CA VAL A 84 -5.49 4.60 9.51
C VAL A 84 -4.16 4.70 10.24
N VAL A 85 -3.75 3.63 10.93
CA VAL A 85 -2.46 3.58 11.65
C VAL A 85 -1.29 3.75 10.68
N LEU A 86 -1.30 3.03 9.56
CA LEU A 86 -0.27 3.13 8.53
C LEU A 86 -0.17 4.55 7.96
N ARG A 87 -1.33 5.16 7.65
CA ARG A 87 -1.39 6.54 7.18
C ARG A 87 -0.79 7.52 8.17
N GLU A 88 -1.12 7.37 9.45
CA GLU A 88 -0.66 8.27 10.51
C GLU A 88 0.86 8.15 10.71
N ILE A 89 1.37 6.92 10.78
CA ILE A 89 2.81 6.65 10.89
C ILE A 89 3.56 7.24 9.68
N LEU A 90 3.12 6.94 8.47
CA LEU A 90 3.79 7.44 7.27
C LEU A 90 3.64 8.94 7.08
N ALA A 91 2.58 9.55 7.61
CA ALA A 91 2.38 11.01 7.55
C ALA A 91 3.31 11.77 8.53
N SER A 92 3.70 11.14 9.65
CA SER A 92 4.62 11.73 10.63
C SER A 92 6.09 11.66 10.24
N VAL A 93 6.45 10.75 9.32
CA VAL A 93 7.83 10.54 8.87
C VAL A 93 8.09 11.37 7.60
N LYS A 94 9.16 12.16 7.58
CA LYS A 94 9.60 12.89 6.39
C LYS A 94 10.49 12.02 5.51
N ILE A 95 10.45 12.26 4.21
CA ILE A 95 11.30 11.53 3.24
C ILE A 95 12.76 11.67 3.57
N ASN A 96 13.20 12.85 4.00
CA ASN A 96 14.60 13.09 4.39
C ASN A 96 15.13 12.14 5.49
N GLU A 97 14.25 11.63 6.35
CA GLU A 97 14.61 10.73 7.45
C GLU A 97 14.84 9.28 6.99
N ILE A 98 14.20 8.90 5.87
CA ILE A 98 14.21 7.54 5.33
C ILE A 98 14.98 7.43 4.00
N LEU A 99 15.46 8.56 3.48
CA LEU A 99 16.17 8.62 2.21
C LEU A 99 17.51 7.88 2.32
N VAL A 100 17.73 6.89 1.47
CA VAL A 100 19.04 6.28 1.27
C VAL A 100 19.88 7.26 0.48
N LYS A 101 20.94 7.79 1.11
CA LYS A 101 21.85 8.79 0.50
C LYS A 101 22.99 8.15 -0.29
N ASP A 102 23.26 6.89 -0.04
CA ASP A 102 24.31 6.13 -0.74
C ASP A 102 23.67 5.35 -1.89
N TYR A 103 23.64 5.98 -3.05
CA TYR A 103 23.16 5.37 -4.29
C TYR A 103 24.17 5.56 -5.41
N GLU A 104 24.34 4.55 -6.23
CA GLU A 104 25.25 4.58 -7.35
C GLU A 104 24.59 5.24 -8.57
N MET A 105 25.30 6.22 -9.14
CA MET A 105 24.90 6.89 -10.38
C MET A 105 25.58 6.22 -11.57
N LEU A 106 24.79 5.93 -12.60
CA LEU A 106 25.24 5.35 -13.85
C LEU A 106 25.23 6.39 -14.95
N ASP A 107 26.25 6.32 -15.83
CA ASP A 107 26.25 7.08 -17.07
C ASP A 107 25.23 6.48 -18.05
N PRO A 108 24.32 7.30 -18.64
CA PRO A 108 23.36 6.85 -19.61
C PRO A 108 23.95 6.11 -20.83
N GLU A 109 25.15 6.53 -21.27
CA GLU A 109 25.84 5.97 -22.44
C GLU A 109 26.64 4.70 -22.12
N MET A 110 26.73 4.33 -20.84
CA MET A 110 27.39 3.08 -20.43
C MET A 110 26.73 1.88 -21.12
N LYS A 111 27.56 1.00 -21.67
CA LYS A 111 27.06 -0.26 -22.25
C LYS A 111 26.62 -1.21 -21.14
N PHE A 112 25.50 -1.88 -21.36
CA PHE A 112 24.95 -2.80 -20.36
C PHE A 112 25.93 -3.93 -19.98
N LYS A 113 26.76 -4.38 -20.91
CA LYS A 113 27.83 -5.35 -20.63
C LYS A 113 28.84 -4.86 -19.58
N ASP A 114 29.20 -3.59 -19.63
CA ASP A 114 30.16 -2.99 -18.70
C ASP A 114 29.50 -2.73 -17.34
N PHE A 115 28.23 -2.35 -17.35
CA PHE A 115 27.40 -2.28 -16.16
C PHE A 115 27.35 -3.63 -15.42
N VAL A 116 27.04 -4.72 -16.11
CA VAL A 116 26.98 -6.05 -15.49
C VAL A 116 28.33 -6.45 -14.90
N LYS A 117 29.44 -6.21 -15.61
CA LYS A 117 30.79 -6.52 -15.08
C LYS A 117 31.10 -5.77 -13.80
N LYS A 118 30.70 -4.48 -13.73
CA LYS A 118 31.05 -3.61 -12.60
C LYS A 118 30.11 -3.79 -11.42
N TYR A 119 28.82 -3.97 -11.68
CA TYR A 119 27.76 -3.89 -10.67
C TYR A 119 27.02 -5.21 -10.39
N ALA A 120 27.39 -6.31 -11.05
CA ALA A 120 26.76 -7.62 -10.84
C ALA A 120 26.79 -8.12 -9.39
N LYS A 121 27.71 -7.59 -8.56
CA LYS A 121 27.91 -7.94 -7.15
C LYS A 121 27.42 -6.87 -6.16
N SER A 122 26.87 -5.75 -6.64
CA SER A 122 26.51 -4.63 -5.76
C SER A 122 25.32 -4.94 -4.83
N GLY A 123 24.50 -5.96 -5.17
CA GLY A 123 23.32 -6.34 -4.38
C GLY A 123 22.16 -5.32 -4.47
N SER A 124 22.39 -4.14 -5.07
CA SER A 124 21.32 -3.15 -5.24
C SER A 124 20.40 -3.54 -6.41
N PRO A 125 19.08 -3.57 -6.20
CA PRO A 125 18.13 -3.86 -7.28
C PRO A 125 17.85 -2.65 -8.19
N LEU A 126 18.15 -1.43 -7.73
CA LEU A 126 17.83 -0.17 -8.40
C LEU A 126 19.09 0.70 -8.53
N PHE A 127 19.27 1.31 -9.70
CA PHE A 127 20.35 2.26 -9.98
C PHE A 127 19.78 3.53 -10.59
N ILE A 128 20.37 4.68 -10.23
CA ILE A 128 20.00 5.96 -10.84
C ILE A 128 20.88 6.19 -12.06
N VAL A 129 20.24 6.47 -13.18
CA VAL A 129 20.88 6.80 -14.45
C VAL A 129 20.78 8.30 -14.63
N LYS A 130 21.91 9.01 -14.58
CA LYS A 130 21.94 10.48 -14.67
C LYS A 130 22.95 10.95 -15.67
N GLY A 131 22.49 11.78 -16.63
CA GLY A 131 23.30 12.50 -17.62
C GLY A 131 22.90 13.96 -17.69
N LYS A 132 23.44 14.71 -18.68
CA LYS A 132 23.12 16.14 -18.86
C LYS A 132 21.64 16.38 -19.10
N ASP A 133 21.00 15.54 -19.95
CA ASP A 133 19.62 15.72 -20.39
C ASP A 133 18.75 14.48 -20.11
N TYR A 134 19.18 13.62 -19.20
CA TYR A 134 18.49 12.39 -18.90
C TYR A 134 18.60 12.02 -17.41
N GLU A 135 17.46 11.79 -16.80
CA GLU A 135 17.36 11.15 -15.47
C GLU A 135 16.41 9.97 -15.57
N GLY A 136 16.84 8.82 -15.05
CA GLY A 136 16.07 7.58 -15.09
C GLY A 136 16.44 6.62 -13.96
N VAL A 137 15.66 5.57 -13.83
CA VAL A 137 15.91 4.46 -12.91
C VAL A 137 16.06 3.16 -13.68
N LEU A 138 17.12 2.43 -13.40
CA LEU A 138 17.37 1.09 -13.94
C LEU A 138 17.00 0.06 -12.86
N ASP A 139 16.02 -0.80 -13.13
CA ASP A 139 15.64 -1.93 -12.27
C ASP A 139 16.21 -3.24 -12.85
N ILE A 140 17.19 -3.82 -12.14
CA ILE A 140 17.84 -5.06 -12.58
C ILE A 140 16.87 -6.22 -12.71
N ARG A 141 15.84 -6.29 -11.87
CA ARG A 141 14.85 -7.39 -11.87
C ARG A 141 14.07 -7.45 -13.19
N LEU A 142 13.85 -6.30 -13.83
CA LEU A 142 13.19 -6.24 -15.14
C LEU A 142 14.12 -6.64 -16.27
N ILE A 143 15.41 -6.38 -16.12
CA ILE A 143 16.42 -6.69 -17.13
C ILE A 143 16.72 -8.20 -17.20
N GLN A 144 16.63 -8.91 -16.08
CA GLN A 144 16.81 -10.37 -16.04
C GLN A 144 15.82 -11.13 -16.95
N LYS A 145 14.71 -10.47 -17.32
CA LYS A 145 13.71 -11.01 -18.26
C LYS A 145 14.06 -10.80 -19.73
N LEU A 146 15.12 -10.04 -20.03
CA LEU A 146 15.51 -9.75 -21.43
C LEU A 146 16.34 -10.89 -22.02
N PRO A 147 16.14 -11.22 -23.32
CA PRO A 147 16.94 -12.21 -24.03
C PRO A 147 18.43 -11.84 -24.02
N PRO A 148 19.35 -12.82 -23.80
CA PRO A 148 20.81 -12.54 -23.72
C PRO A 148 21.39 -11.82 -24.94
N LYS A 149 20.84 -12.02 -26.12
CA LYS A 149 21.27 -11.36 -27.36
C LYS A 149 21.04 -9.83 -27.36
N MET A 150 20.01 -9.36 -26.66
CA MET A 150 19.73 -7.92 -26.51
C MET A 150 20.64 -7.26 -25.48
N GLN A 151 21.06 -7.99 -24.47
CA GLN A 151 21.86 -7.44 -23.35
C GLN A 151 23.24 -6.95 -23.77
N SER A 152 23.80 -7.43 -24.89
CA SER A 152 25.16 -7.09 -25.31
C SER A 152 25.26 -5.79 -26.13
N VAL A 153 24.18 -5.29 -26.69
CA VAL A 153 24.16 -4.16 -27.64
C VAL A 153 23.53 -2.90 -27.05
N VAL A 154 22.76 -3.01 -25.97
CA VAL A 154 21.92 -1.95 -25.44
C VAL A 154 22.69 -1.07 -24.46
N SER A 155 22.45 0.25 -24.46
CA SER A 155 22.96 1.17 -23.46
C SER A 155 22.06 1.16 -22.20
N VAL A 156 22.63 1.58 -21.07
CA VAL A 156 21.89 1.70 -19.79
C VAL A 156 20.68 2.62 -19.95
N LYS A 157 20.79 3.70 -20.72
CA LYS A 157 19.70 4.63 -21.03
C LYS A 157 18.49 3.96 -21.69
N GLN A 158 18.72 3.01 -22.59
CA GLN A 158 17.64 2.31 -23.31
C GLN A 158 16.88 1.34 -22.42
N LEU A 159 17.48 0.92 -21.30
CA LEU A 159 16.89 0.00 -20.32
C LEU A 159 16.32 0.72 -19.09
N ALA A 160 16.72 1.98 -18.90
CA ALA A 160 16.26 2.78 -17.78
C ALA A 160 14.89 3.43 -18.05
N PHE A 161 14.06 3.49 -17.04
CA PHE A 161 12.78 4.20 -17.09
C PHE A 161 13.03 5.68 -16.79
N PRO A 162 12.61 6.61 -17.66
CA PRO A 162 12.79 8.03 -17.41
C PRO A 162 11.92 8.47 -16.22
N ILE A 163 12.52 9.23 -15.31
CA ILE A 163 11.81 9.87 -14.20
C ILE A 163 11.05 11.07 -14.76
N LYS A 164 9.76 11.14 -14.52
CA LYS A 164 8.93 12.30 -14.85
C LYS A 164 8.73 13.13 -13.59
N ASP A 165 8.72 14.45 -13.72
CA ASP A 165 8.52 15.37 -12.59
C ASP A 165 7.27 15.07 -11.76
N LYS A 166 6.21 14.59 -12.41
CA LYS A 166 4.98 14.18 -11.73
C LYS A 166 5.19 13.00 -10.76
N ASP A 167 6.22 12.19 -10.99
CA ASP A 167 6.50 10.98 -10.21
C ASP A 167 7.49 11.26 -9.07
N ALA A 168 8.18 12.40 -9.14
CA ALA A 168 9.08 12.85 -8.09
C ALA A 168 8.35 13.32 -6.83
N VAL A 169 8.97 13.12 -5.67
CA VAL A 169 8.54 13.63 -4.38
C VAL A 169 9.60 14.55 -3.82
N LYS A 170 9.21 15.56 -3.05
CA LYS A 170 10.15 16.49 -2.42
C LYS A 170 10.70 15.89 -1.13
N ILE A 171 11.91 16.29 -0.75
CA ILE A 171 12.59 15.83 0.47
C ILE A 171 11.78 16.14 1.73
N ASP A 172 11.05 17.27 1.74
CA ASP A 172 10.20 17.69 2.87
C ASP A 172 8.80 17.05 2.86
N ASP A 173 8.46 16.30 1.79
CA ASP A 173 7.17 15.58 1.73
C ASP A 173 7.14 14.45 2.77
N SER A 174 5.93 14.06 3.19
CA SER A 174 5.76 12.92 4.07
C SER A 174 5.96 11.59 3.34
N ALA A 175 6.41 10.57 4.04
CA ALA A 175 6.51 9.20 3.52
C ALA A 175 5.15 8.68 3.00
N TYR A 176 4.03 9.15 3.55
CA TYR A 176 2.70 8.82 3.05
C TYR A 176 2.46 9.30 1.62
N LYS A 177 2.95 10.50 1.29
CA LYS A 177 2.82 11.05 -0.08
C LYS A 177 3.63 10.20 -1.08
N ALA A 178 4.85 9.80 -0.70
CA ALA A 178 5.67 8.88 -1.50
C ALA A 178 4.98 7.52 -1.67
N PHE A 179 4.48 6.94 -0.58
CA PHE A 179 3.78 5.67 -0.60
C PHE A 179 2.56 5.68 -1.55
N ARG A 180 1.76 6.74 -1.51
CA ARG A 180 0.62 6.91 -2.44
C ARG A 180 1.05 6.99 -3.90
N LYS A 181 2.15 7.72 -4.18
CA LYS A 181 2.68 7.82 -5.56
C LYS A 181 3.19 6.47 -6.05
N LEU A 182 3.94 5.75 -5.23
CA LEU A 182 4.42 4.40 -5.57
C LEU A 182 3.28 3.42 -5.84
N GLY A 183 2.20 3.50 -5.06
CA GLY A 183 1.00 2.68 -5.29
C GLY A 183 0.30 3.00 -6.62
N ALA A 184 0.26 4.27 -7.02
CA ALA A 184 -0.31 4.68 -8.29
C ALA A 184 0.56 4.24 -9.48
N LEU A 185 1.90 4.32 -9.36
CA LEU A 185 2.84 3.89 -10.40
C LEU A 185 2.81 2.36 -10.64
N LYS A 186 2.55 1.55 -9.62
CA LYS A 186 2.40 0.09 -9.78
C LYS A 186 1.19 -0.30 -10.63
N THR A 187 0.20 0.55 -10.72
CA THR A 187 -1.02 0.30 -11.51
C THR A 187 -0.78 0.58 -13.01
N ASP A 188 0.19 1.43 -13.34
CA ASP A 188 0.53 1.79 -14.73
C ASP A 188 1.64 0.91 -15.34
N ILE A 189 2.23 0.00 -14.58
CA ILE A 189 3.37 -0.85 -15.00
C ILE A 189 2.94 -2.34 -15.15
N LEU A 190 1.70 -2.66 -14.87
CA LEU A 190 1.08 -3.97 -15.16
C LEU A 190 0.28 -3.93 -16.46
#